data_aaf4794d9997dfba9958b41474169df5
#
_entry.id   aaf4794d9997dfba9958b41474169df5
#
_cell.length_a   1.000
_cell.length_b   1.000
_cell.length_c   1.000
_cell.angle_alpha   90.00
_cell.angle_beta   90.00
_cell.angle_gamma   90.00
#
_symmetry.space_group_name_H-M   'P 1'
#
loop_
_entity.id
_entity.type
_entity.pdbx_description
1 polymer ?
#
loop_
_entity_poly.entity_id
_entity_poly.type
_entity_poly.pdbx_seq_one_letter_code
_entity_poly.pdbx_strand_id
1 'polypeptide(L)'
;RDDWPGALKAEGFDPSRPSAWIAEGLLIYLPAAAQGQLFAGIDALSAPGSRVAVEEGRPMPDQVFLAKRQAERDAGQEGTFFTLTYNEQYAPAADWFAERGWNAEETPLTTYLDHVGRPVPADDPDAGPMTGSISLVSAVKG
;
A
#
# COMPACT_ATOMS: atom_id res chain seq x y z
N ARG A 1 4.80 14.74 -9.01
CA ARG A 1 3.57 15.55 -9.13
C ARG A 1 3.14 15.92 -7.73
N ASP A 2 3.67 17.04 -7.29
CA ASP A 2 3.83 17.32 -5.87
C ASP A 2 2.55 17.86 -5.20
N ASP A 3 1.55 18.32 -5.95
CA ASP A 3 0.27 18.83 -5.42
C ASP A 3 -0.95 18.10 -6.04
N TRP A 4 -1.01 16.77 -5.82
CA TRP A 4 -2.20 16.03 -6.22
C TRP A 4 -3.46 16.41 -5.41
N PRO A 5 -3.38 16.81 -4.10
CA PRO A 5 -4.54 17.28 -3.37
C PRO A 5 -5.13 18.57 -3.95
N GLY A 6 -4.26 19.50 -4.36
CA GLY A 6 -4.70 20.75 -5.01
C GLY A 6 -5.33 20.48 -6.39
N ALA A 7 -4.71 19.62 -7.18
CA ALA A 7 -5.25 19.22 -8.47
C ALA A 7 -6.64 18.55 -8.35
N LEU A 8 -6.82 17.68 -7.36
CA LEU A 8 -8.10 17.01 -7.13
C LEU A 8 -9.22 17.99 -6.78
N LYS A 9 -8.93 18.99 -5.92
CA LYS A 9 -9.87 20.05 -5.60
C LYS A 9 -10.21 20.93 -6.79
N ALA A 10 -9.22 21.25 -7.63
CA ALA A 10 -9.43 22.03 -8.85
C ALA A 10 -10.39 21.34 -9.84
N GLU A 11 -10.40 20.00 -9.85
CA GLU A 11 -11.32 19.19 -10.64
C GLU A 11 -12.68 18.92 -9.96
N GLY A 12 -12.98 19.61 -8.84
CA GLY A 12 -14.29 19.58 -8.20
C GLY A 12 -14.42 18.58 -7.05
N PHE A 13 -13.33 17.99 -6.55
CA PHE A 13 -13.39 17.19 -5.34
C PHE A 13 -13.75 18.05 -4.13
N ASP A 14 -14.79 17.65 -3.40
CA ASP A 14 -15.26 18.33 -2.20
C ASP A 14 -14.81 17.60 -0.93
N PRO A 15 -13.80 18.12 -0.21
CA PRO A 15 -13.28 17.48 1.00
C PRO A 15 -14.23 17.58 2.21
N SER A 16 -15.34 18.30 2.10
CA SER A 16 -16.35 18.37 3.17
C SER A 16 -17.32 17.19 3.15
N ARG A 17 -17.29 16.36 2.11
CA ARG A 17 -18.15 15.20 1.94
C ARG A 17 -17.36 13.92 2.18
N PRO A 18 -17.99 12.86 2.77
CA PRO A 18 -17.36 11.56 2.89
C PRO A 18 -16.93 11.02 1.53
N SER A 19 -15.73 10.47 1.47
CA SER A 19 -15.10 9.94 0.27
C SER A 19 -14.60 8.51 0.50
N ALA A 20 -14.33 7.80 -0.58
CA ALA A 20 -13.68 6.49 -0.55
C ALA A 20 -12.36 6.55 -1.32
N TRP A 21 -11.30 6.02 -0.70
CA TRP A 21 -9.94 5.98 -1.24
C TRP A 21 -9.49 4.53 -1.38
N ILE A 22 -8.82 4.22 -2.47
CA ILE A 22 -8.22 2.92 -2.70
C ILE A 22 -6.78 3.13 -3.15
N ALA A 23 -5.83 2.51 -2.46
CA ALA A 23 -4.42 2.46 -2.81
C ALA A 23 -3.99 0.98 -2.91
N GLU A 24 -4.20 0.39 -4.08
CA GLU A 24 -3.91 -1.01 -4.39
C GLU A 24 -2.74 -1.07 -5.38
N GLY A 25 -1.74 -1.93 -5.10
CA GLY A 25 -0.54 -2.08 -5.92
C GLY A 25 0.30 -0.80 -6.04
N LEU A 26 0.12 0.19 -5.16
CA LEU A 26 0.70 1.53 -5.31
C LEU A 26 1.92 1.77 -4.42
N LEU A 27 1.86 1.36 -3.16
CA LEU A 27 2.88 1.77 -2.17
C LEU A 27 4.27 1.26 -2.51
N ILE A 28 4.40 0.09 -3.11
CA ILE A 28 5.68 -0.48 -3.54
C ILE A 28 6.41 0.38 -4.59
N TYR A 29 5.70 1.22 -5.33
CA TYR A 29 6.27 2.14 -6.32
C TYR A 29 6.57 3.53 -5.75
N LEU A 30 6.39 3.73 -4.45
CA LEU A 30 6.62 5.00 -3.76
C LEU A 30 7.76 4.86 -2.73
N PRO A 31 8.72 5.78 -2.70
CA PRO A 31 9.65 5.87 -1.58
C PRO A 31 8.88 6.23 -0.30
N ALA A 32 9.42 5.89 0.88
CA ALA A 32 8.76 6.09 2.18
C ALA A 32 8.20 7.51 2.36
N ALA A 33 8.97 8.53 1.99
CA ALA A 33 8.50 9.93 2.08
C ALA A 33 7.24 10.21 1.26
N ALA A 34 7.12 9.62 0.06
CA ALA A 34 5.94 9.78 -0.78
C ALA A 34 4.73 8.98 -0.26
N GLN A 35 4.96 7.82 0.38
CA GLN A 35 3.90 7.08 1.09
C GLN A 35 3.31 7.94 2.22
N GLY A 36 4.17 8.59 3.04
CA GLY A 36 3.73 9.49 4.09
C GLY A 36 2.94 10.70 3.56
N GLN A 37 3.36 11.29 2.44
CA GLN A 37 2.62 12.36 1.78
C GLN A 37 1.25 11.89 1.24
N LEU A 38 1.18 10.68 0.71
CA LEU A 38 -0.08 10.08 0.27
C LEU A 38 -1.05 9.92 1.44
N PHE A 39 -0.61 9.33 2.54
CA PHE A 39 -1.44 9.14 3.73
C PHE A 39 -1.93 10.49 4.31
N ALA A 40 -1.03 11.45 4.45
CA ALA A 40 -1.37 12.79 4.93
C ALA A 40 -2.37 13.51 3.99
N GLY A 41 -2.22 13.36 2.69
CA GLY A 41 -3.15 13.92 1.71
C GLY A 41 -4.54 13.28 1.79
N ILE A 42 -4.61 11.95 1.91
CA ILE A 42 -5.87 11.23 2.11
C ILE A 42 -6.56 11.72 3.38
N ASP A 43 -5.82 11.77 4.51
CA ASP A 43 -6.40 12.22 5.77
C ASP A 43 -6.93 13.66 5.70
N ALA A 44 -6.14 14.59 5.15
CA ALA A 44 -6.52 15.99 5.02
C ALA A 44 -7.72 16.23 4.09
N LEU A 45 -7.95 15.35 3.12
CA LEU A 45 -9.05 15.45 2.16
C LEU A 45 -10.31 14.66 2.57
N SER A 46 -10.29 13.99 3.71
CA SER A 46 -11.37 13.11 4.16
C SER A 46 -12.23 13.76 5.23
N ALA A 47 -13.51 13.90 4.99
CA ALA A 47 -14.51 14.23 6.02
C ALA A 47 -14.81 13.00 6.90
N PRO A 48 -15.39 13.18 8.12
CA PRO A 48 -15.91 12.08 8.92
C PRO A 48 -16.82 11.15 8.10
N GLY A 49 -16.69 9.84 8.32
CA GLY A 49 -17.39 8.82 7.54
C GLY A 49 -16.69 8.43 6.23
N SER A 50 -15.60 9.08 5.85
CA SER A 50 -14.75 8.66 4.72
C SER A 50 -14.12 7.29 4.99
N ARG A 51 -13.80 6.58 3.92
CA ARG A 51 -13.20 5.24 3.98
C ARG A 51 -11.90 5.21 3.19
N VAL A 52 -10.96 4.40 3.64
CA VAL A 52 -9.72 4.11 2.91
C VAL A 52 -9.47 2.61 2.89
N ALA A 53 -9.02 2.09 1.76
CA ALA A 53 -8.46 0.75 1.62
C ALA A 53 -7.03 0.86 1.07
N VAL A 54 -6.09 0.24 1.74
CA VAL A 54 -4.68 0.24 1.37
C VAL A 54 -4.18 -1.19 1.29
N GLU A 55 -3.53 -1.54 0.19
CA GLU A 55 -2.70 -2.72 0.09
C GLU A 55 -1.27 -2.32 0.48
N GLU A 56 -0.70 -2.98 1.45
CA GLU A 56 0.70 -2.78 1.84
C GLU A 56 1.48 -4.08 1.90
N GLY A 57 2.75 -4.01 1.47
CA GLY A 57 3.70 -5.11 1.58
C GLY A 57 4.75 -4.80 2.65
N ARG A 58 5.11 -5.79 3.46
CA ARG A 58 6.24 -5.66 4.38
C ARG A 58 7.55 -5.69 3.59
N PRO A 59 8.50 -4.77 3.87
CA PRO A 59 9.82 -4.82 3.26
C PRO A 59 10.51 -6.16 3.52
N MET A 60 11.17 -6.68 2.50
CA MET A 60 12.02 -7.85 2.64
C MET A 60 13.42 -7.45 3.18
N PRO A 61 14.26 -8.38 3.64
CA PRO A 61 15.64 -8.07 3.99
C PRO A 61 16.36 -7.38 2.82
N ASP A 62 17.05 -6.28 3.08
CA ASP A 62 17.69 -5.45 2.03
C ASP A 62 18.62 -6.22 1.12
N GLN A 63 19.40 -7.16 1.68
CA GLN A 63 20.30 -8.01 0.89
C GLN A 63 19.53 -8.85 -0.13
N VAL A 64 18.35 -9.35 0.22
CA VAL A 64 17.50 -10.14 -0.69
C VAL A 64 16.93 -9.25 -1.78
N PHE A 65 16.44 -8.06 -1.42
CA PHE A 65 15.92 -7.10 -2.39
C PHE A 65 16.99 -6.67 -3.40
N LEU A 66 18.17 -6.32 -2.91
CA LEU A 66 19.30 -5.91 -3.76
C LEU A 66 19.77 -7.03 -4.68
N ALA A 67 19.81 -8.28 -4.20
CA ALA A 67 20.15 -9.43 -5.02
C ALA A 67 19.15 -9.68 -6.14
N LYS A 68 17.84 -9.58 -5.85
CA LYS A 68 16.77 -9.70 -6.85
C LYS A 68 16.84 -8.59 -7.90
N ARG A 69 17.07 -7.34 -7.47
CA ARG A 69 17.26 -6.18 -8.35
C ARG A 69 18.47 -6.36 -9.26
N GLN A 70 19.58 -6.89 -8.73
CA GLN A 70 20.77 -7.15 -9.53
C GLN A 70 20.53 -8.27 -10.54
N ALA A 71 19.84 -9.35 -10.15
CA ALA A 71 19.49 -10.44 -11.06
C ALA A 71 18.62 -9.97 -12.24
N GLU A 72 17.65 -9.05 -12.01
CA GLU A 72 16.86 -8.44 -13.09
C GLU A 72 17.75 -7.66 -14.07
N ARG A 73 18.72 -6.89 -13.56
CA ARG A 73 19.68 -6.14 -14.41
C ARG A 73 20.55 -7.08 -15.23
N ASP A 74 21.11 -8.12 -14.60
CA ASP A 74 21.99 -9.08 -15.27
C ASP A 74 21.24 -9.89 -16.35
N ALA A 75 19.94 -10.08 -16.17
CA ALA A 75 19.05 -10.71 -17.16
C ALA A 75 18.59 -9.76 -18.27
N GLY A 76 19.00 -8.49 -18.26
CA GLY A 76 18.51 -7.47 -19.20
C GLY A 76 17.03 -7.13 -19.07
N GLN A 77 16.46 -7.39 -17.89
CA GLN A 77 15.05 -7.15 -17.55
C GLN A 77 14.88 -5.82 -16.77
N GLU A 78 15.68 -4.81 -17.09
CA GLU A 78 15.53 -3.48 -16.50
C GLU A 78 14.13 -2.92 -16.80
N GLY A 79 13.48 -2.38 -15.76
CA GLY A 79 12.11 -1.88 -15.86
C GLY A 79 11.03 -2.93 -15.58
N THR A 80 11.39 -4.08 -15.06
CA THR A 80 10.46 -5.08 -14.52
C THR A 80 10.06 -4.74 -13.07
N PHE A 81 10.10 -5.67 -12.14
CA PHE A 81 9.53 -5.45 -10.81
C PHE A 81 10.51 -4.79 -9.82
N PHE A 82 11.65 -5.45 -9.53
CA PHE A 82 12.57 -4.99 -8.47
C PHE A 82 13.35 -3.73 -8.84
N THR A 83 13.51 -3.43 -10.12
CA THR A 83 14.14 -2.19 -10.59
C THR A 83 13.19 -0.98 -10.52
N LEU A 84 11.88 -1.22 -10.50
CA LEU A 84 10.86 -0.16 -10.42
C LEU A 84 10.32 0.08 -9.02
N THR A 85 10.52 -0.87 -8.10
CA THR A 85 9.93 -0.81 -6.76
C THR A 85 10.93 -0.34 -5.71
N TYR A 86 10.38 0.10 -4.57
CA TYR A 86 11.12 0.47 -3.38
C TYR A 86 10.91 -0.59 -2.29
N ASN A 87 11.95 -0.90 -1.54
CA ASN A 87 11.88 -1.80 -0.38
C ASN A 87 11.73 -0.98 0.89
N GLU A 88 10.74 -0.08 0.90
CA GLU A 88 10.57 0.91 1.95
C GLU A 88 9.13 0.90 2.46
N GLN A 89 8.96 1.13 3.76
CA GLN A 89 7.67 1.39 4.40
C GLN A 89 7.81 2.65 5.25
N TYR A 90 6.91 3.60 5.08
CA TYR A 90 6.88 4.82 5.90
C TYR A 90 6.39 4.51 7.31
N ALA A 91 5.25 3.86 7.42
CA ALA A 91 4.64 3.38 8.66
C ALA A 91 3.63 2.29 8.30
N PRO A 92 3.29 1.37 9.23
CA PRO A 92 2.12 0.50 9.05
C PRO A 92 0.87 1.35 8.88
N ALA A 93 0.13 1.12 7.79
CA ALA A 93 -1.00 1.98 7.42
C ALA A 93 -2.10 1.96 8.48
N ALA A 94 -2.39 0.79 9.08
CA ALA A 94 -3.39 0.67 10.14
C ALA A 94 -3.05 1.55 11.34
N ASP A 95 -1.81 1.50 11.82
CA ASP A 95 -1.35 2.30 12.96
C ASP A 95 -1.40 3.79 12.64
N TRP A 96 -0.90 4.16 11.46
CA TRP A 96 -0.85 5.56 11.04
C TRP A 96 -2.23 6.21 10.97
N PHE A 97 -3.22 5.50 10.41
CA PHE A 97 -4.60 5.99 10.35
C PHE A 97 -5.27 5.97 11.72
N ALA A 98 -5.06 4.93 12.53
CA ALA A 98 -5.62 4.85 13.90
C ALA A 98 -5.19 6.00 14.79
N GLU A 99 -3.92 6.40 14.74
CA GLU A 99 -3.39 7.57 15.48
C GLU A 99 -4.08 8.90 15.11
N ARG A 100 -4.79 8.94 13.97
CA ARG A 100 -5.47 10.15 13.44
C ARG A 100 -6.98 10.06 13.50
N GLY A 101 -7.51 9.16 14.35
CA GLY A 101 -8.94 9.05 14.61
C GLY A 101 -9.71 8.22 13.58
N TRP A 102 -9.00 7.41 12.78
CA TRP A 102 -9.65 6.42 11.95
C TRP A 102 -9.81 5.10 12.70
N ASN A 103 -10.95 4.44 12.51
CA ASN A 103 -11.11 3.06 12.95
C ASN A 103 -10.53 2.14 11.87
N ALA A 104 -9.32 1.64 12.11
CA ALA A 104 -8.52 0.89 11.14
C ALA A 104 -8.43 -0.58 11.53
N GLU A 105 -8.46 -1.44 10.51
CA GLU A 105 -8.30 -2.89 10.62
C GLU A 105 -7.30 -3.36 9.55
N GLU A 106 -6.35 -4.21 9.96
CA GLU A 106 -5.42 -4.89 9.07
C GLU A 106 -5.81 -6.36 8.93
N THR A 107 -5.90 -6.85 7.71
CA THR A 107 -6.15 -8.26 7.41
C THR A 107 -5.03 -8.80 6.53
N PRO A 108 -4.25 -9.80 6.96
CA PRO A 108 -3.28 -10.48 6.10
C PRO A 108 -3.96 -11.02 4.84
N LEU A 109 -3.33 -10.85 3.68
CA LEU A 109 -3.88 -11.32 2.41
C LEU A 109 -4.18 -12.83 2.43
N THR A 110 -3.33 -13.62 3.09
CA THR A 110 -3.55 -15.07 3.27
C THR A 110 -4.87 -15.36 3.98
N THR A 111 -5.17 -14.63 5.07
CA THR A 111 -6.43 -14.78 5.81
C THR A 111 -7.64 -14.41 4.94
N TYR A 112 -7.53 -13.36 4.14
CA TYR A 112 -8.58 -12.97 3.21
C TYR A 112 -8.82 -14.03 2.13
N LEU A 113 -7.74 -14.58 1.56
CA LEU A 113 -7.81 -15.62 0.52
C LEU A 113 -8.42 -16.93 1.06
N ASP A 114 -8.08 -17.31 2.29
CA ASP A 114 -8.71 -18.46 2.96
C ASP A 114 -10.21 -18.26 3.13
N HIS A 115 -10.61 -17.05 3.56
CA HIS A 115 -12.03 -16.71 3.76
C HIS A 115 -12.84 -16.79 2.46
N VAL A 116 -12.26 -16.40 1.32
CA VAL A 116 -12.95 -16.48 0.01
C VAL A 116 -12.74 -17.81 -0.71
N GLY A 117 -12.20 -18.81 -0.04
CA GLY A 117 -11.98 -20.17 -0.59
C GLY A 117 -10.89 -20.25 -1.65
N ARG A 118 -9.91 -19.36 -1.61
CA ARG A 118 -8.74 -19.32 -2.51
C ARG A 118 -7.42 -19.38 -1.73
N PRO A 119 -7.17 -20.42 -0.95
CA PRO A 119 -5.94 -20.53 -0.17
C PRO A 119 -4.71 -20.49 -1.08
N VAL A 120 -3.62 -19.94 -0.58
CA VAL A 120 -2.33 -19.96 -1.29
C VAL A 120 -1.82 -21.39 -1.29
N PRO A 121 -1.40 -21.95 -2.44
CA PRO A 121 -0.77 -23.27 -2.48
C PRO A 121 0.48 -23.28 -1.59
N ALA A 122 0.57 -24.25 -0.66
CA ALA A 122 1.66 -24.33 0.31
C ALA A 122 3.01 -24.66 -0.34
N ASP A 123 2.99 -25.21 -1.53
CA ASP A 123 4.15 -25.66 -2.32
C ASP A 123 4.54 -24.68 -3.43
N ASP A 124 3.89 -23.52 -3.54
CA ASP A 124 4.29 -22.48 -4.48
C ASP A 124 5.42 -21.63 -3.87
N PRO A 125 6.67 -21.76 -4.37
CA PRO A 125 7.83 -21.09 -3.78
C PRO A 125 7.83 -19.57 -4.01
N ASP A 126 7.09 -19.07 -4.99
CA ASP A 126 7.04 -17.65 -5.35
C ASP A 126 5.79 -16.96 -4.78
N ALA A 127 4.62 -17.58 -4.91
CA ALA A 127 3.37 -17.00 -4.45
C ALA A 127 3.27 -16.97 -2.91
N GLY A 128 3.75 -18.00 -2.22
CA GLY A 128 3.67 -18.10 -0.76
C GLY A 128 4.36 -16.96 -0.02
N PRO A 129 5.65 -16.70 -0.25
CA PRO A 129 6.38 -15.60 0.40
C PRO A 129 5.83 -14.21 0.05
N MET A 130 5.45 -13.99 -1.20
CA MET A 130 4.88 -12.72 -1.65
C MET A 130 3.52 -12.46 -1.00
N THR A 131 2.60 -13.43 -1.06
CA THR A 131 1.27 -13.32 -0.48
C THR A 131 1.33 -13.17 1.05
N GLY A 132 2.26 -13.87 1.71
CA GLY A 132 2.48 -13.77 3.15
C GLY A 132 3.08 -12.43 3.60
N SER A 133 3.60 -11.62 2.69
CA SER A 133 4.11 -10.27 2.99
C SER A 133 3.07 -9.16 2.81
N ILE A 134 1.93 -9.45 2.21
CA ILE A 134 0.89 -8.46 1.87
C ILE A 134 -0.20 -8.45 2.93
N SER A 135 -0.61 -7.27 3.33
CA SER A 135 -1.80 -7.00 4.15
C SER A 135 -2.75 -6.03 3.44
N LEU A 136 -4.04 -6.21 3.71
CA LEU A 136 -5.10 -5.30 3.31
C LEU A 136 -5.53 -4.50 4.55
N VAL A 137 -5.40 -3.19 4.48
CA VAL A 137 -5.84 -2.28 5.54
C VAL A 137 -7.12 -1.59 5.10
N SER A 138 -8.15 -1.61 5.95
CA SER A 138 -9.36 -0.83 5.77
C SER A 138 -9.56 0.10 6.96
N ALA A 139 -9.95 1.35 6.71
CA ALA A 139 -10.22 2.28 7.79
C ALA A 139 -11.40 3.20 7.48
N VAL A 140 -12.09 3.62 8.54
CA VAL A 140 -13.22 4.57 8.50
C VAL A 140 -12.88 5.75 9.39
N LYS A 141 -12.96 6.97 8.84
CA LYS A 141 -12.70 8.19 9.59
C LYS A 141 -13.85 8.47 10.56
N GLY A 142 -13.51 8.69 11.83
CA GLY A 142 -14.46 9.07 12.87
C GLY A 142 -14.97 10.51 12.73
#